data_883530bad9925b2f84397afc1399553b
#
_entry.id   883530bad9925b2f84397afc1399553b
#
_cell.length_a   1.000
_cell.length_b   1.000
_cell.length_c   1.000
_cell.angle_alpha   90.00
_cell.angle_beta   90.00
_cell.angle_gamma   90.00
#
_symmetry.space_group_name_H-M   'P 1'
#
loop_
_entity.id
_entity.type
_entity.pdbx_description
1 polymer ?
#
loop_
_entity_poly.entity_id
_entity_poly.type
_entity_poly.pdbx_seq_one_letter_code
_entity_poly.pdbx_strand_id
1 'polypeptide(L)'
;MKDAAQRLGVWALVLIALVAVAVLAACAPEVRPLAPVEGGAPAGFPEREYRQAAADGRAVYRVDPARSLVVIEVRRAGSLARLGHDHVVASHDVGGYVLPDAGRADLYVRLDRLVVDEPDLRAEAGFETKPSADAIAGTRRNMLERVLEAERYPFALVSVKGVRGEGVSRVATVAITLHGATRTMDVPLEVESRAASIEVSGELTFAQSDFGIVPLSILGGAIEVQDAVRLRFRIEAGSGA
;
A
#
# COMPACT_ATOMS: atom_id res chain seq x y z
N MET A 1 51.45 -36.76 31.65
CA MET A 1 51.60 -35.85 30.49
C MET A 1 50.49 -35.96 29.42
N LYS A 2 49.69 -37.04 29.35
CA LYS A 2 48.59 -37.18 28.38
C LYS A 2 47.35 -36.36 28.68
N ASP A 3 47.03 -36.13 29.97
CA ASP A 3 45.79 -35.41 30.37
C ASP A 3 45.82 -33.87 30.13
N ALA A 4 47.01 -33.27 30.16
CA ALA A 4 47.13 -31.82 29.91
C ALA A 4 46.93 -31.45 28.44
N ALA A 5 47.42 -32.29 27.51
CA ALA A 5 47.20 -32.06 26.08
C ALA A 5 45.75 -32.24 25.62
N GLN A 6 45.02 -33.17 26.28
CA GLN A 6 43.61 -33.43 25.96
C GLN A 6 42.70 -32.30 26.46
N ARG A 7 43.03 -31.71 27.61
CA ARG A 7 42.31 -30.55 28.14
C ARG A 7 42.51 -29.29 27.31
N LEU A 8 43.74 -29.04 26.82
CA LEU A 8 44.01 -27.91 25.90
C LEU A 8 43.20 -28.01 24.59
N GLY A 9 43.08 -29.23 24.01
CA GLY A 9 42.29 -29.45 22.80
C GLY A 9 40.80 -29.14 22.96
N VAL A 10 40.20 -29.51 24.11
CA VAL A 10 38.79 -29.23 24.39
C VAL A 10 38.55 -27.73 24.56
N TRP A 11 39.42 -27.00 25.24
CA TRP A 11 39.29 -25.55 25.39
C TRP A 11 39.45 -24.79 24.10
N ALA A 12 40.34 -25.25 23.18
CA ALA A 12 40.50 -24.67 21.86
C ALA A 12 39.26 -24.86 20.99
N LEU A 13 38.62 -26.04 21.03
CA LEU A 13 37.35 -26.29 20.30
C LEU A 13 36.19 -25.47 20.84
N VAL A 14 36.10 -25.29 22.15
CA VAL A 14 35.04 -24.43 22.78
C VAL A 14 35.22 -22.96 22.39
N LEU A 15 36.47 -22.48 22.35
CA LEU A 15 36.74 -21.10 21.92
C LEU A 15 36.44 -20.90 20.43
N ILE A 16 36.72 -21.83 19.55
CA ILE A 16 36.39 -21.78 18.13
C ILE A 16 34.89 -21.81 17.94
N ALA A 17 34.16 -22.64 18.69
CA ALA A 17 32.71 -22.70 18.64
C ALA A 17 32.05 -21.38 19.12
N LEU A 18 32.57 -20.77 20.17
CA LEU A 18 32.07 -19.47 20.67
C LEU A 18 32.33 -18.32 19.70
N VAL A 19 33.51 -18.31 19.04
CA VAL A 19 33.79 -17.30 18.00
C VAL A 19 32.93 -17.51 16.77
N ALA A 20 32.67 -18.75 16.34
CA ALA A 20 31.76 -19.04 15.22
C ALA A 20 30.32 -18.58 15.50
N VAL A 21 29.81 -18.77 16.73
CA VAL A 21 28.48 -18.28 17.14
C VAL A 21 28.43 -16.75 17.17
N ALA A 22 29.49 -16.08 17.62
CA ALA A 22 29.57 -14.62 17.63
C ALA A 22 29.62 -14.02 16.21
N VAL A 23 30.30 -14.69 15.27
CA VAL A 23 30.36 -14.25 13.86
C VAL A 23 29.02 -14.45 13.16
N LEU A 24 28.28 -15.52 13.46
CA LEU A 24 26.94 -15.75 12.91
C LEU A 24 25.90 -14.75 13.44
N ALA A 25 26.03 -14.29 14.69
CA ALA A 25 25.17 -13.26 15.26
C ALA A 25 25.43 -11.86 14.66
N ALA A 26 26.65 -11.58 14.18
CA ALA A 26 27.00 -10.30 13.55
C ALA A 26 26.51 -10.17 12.11
N CYS A 27 26.07 -11.26 11.46
CA CYS A 27 25.53 -11.27 10.11
C CYS A 27 24.00 -11.30 10.04
N ALA A 28 23.30 -11.18 11.17
CA ALA A 28 21.85 -11.00 11.15
C ALA A 28 21.55 -9.63 10.50
N PRO A 29 20.75 -9.56 9.42
CA PRO A 29 20.40 -8.28 8.84
C PRO A 29 19.65 -7.47 9.90
N GLU A 30 20.19 -6.29 10.22
CA GLU A 30 19.56 -5.35 11.12
C GLU A 30 18.27 -4.88 10.45
N VAL A 31 17.13 -5.34 10.94
CA VAL A 31 15.81 -4.86 10.50
C VAL A 31 15.68 -3.43 11.00
N ARG A 32 16.07 -2.46 10.16
CA ARG A 32 15.80 -1.06 10.43
C ARG A 32 14.29 -0.83 10.34
N PRO A 33 13.66 -0.30 11.39
CA PRO A 33 12.28 0.16 11.27
C PRO A 33 12.21 1.20 10.13
N LEU A 34 11.21 1.07 9.26
CA LEU A 34 10.91 2.09 8.25
C LEU A 34 10.87 3.46 8.93
N ALA A 35 11.74 4.37 8.51
CA ALA A 35 11.70 5.74 8.99
C ALA A 35 10.33 6.34 8.61
N PRO A 36 9.58 6.97 9.54
CA PRO A 36 8.32 7.61 9.21
C PRO A 36 8.57 8.63 8.10
N VAL A 37 7.81 8.55 7.01
CA VAL A 37 7.80 9.63 6.01
C VAL A 37 7.23 10.86 6.69
N GLU A 38 7.99 11.96 6.79
CA GLU A 38 7.52 13.22 7.37
C GLU A 38 6.24 13.66 6.64
N GLY A 39 5.21 14.04 7.43
CA GLY A 39 3.85 14.25 6.93
C GLY A 39 3.76 15.35 5.89
N GLY A 40 3.15 15.03 4.75
CA GLY A 40 2.89 15.99 3.68
C GLY A 40 2.72 15.30 2.33
N ALA A 41 2.41 16.08 1.31
CA ALA A 41 2.36 15.61 -0.06
C ALA A 41 3.77 15.22 -0.54
N PRO A 42 3.89 14.23 -1.45
CA PRO A 42 5.18 13.82 -2.00
C PRO A 42 5.87 14.96 -2.76
N ALA A 43 7.20 14.90 -2.83
CA ALA A 43 7.98 15.86 -3.61
C ALA A 43 7.48 15.89 -5.07
N GLY A 44 7.29 17.09 -5.61
CA GLY A 44 6.77 17.29 -6.96
C GLY A 44 5.25 17.12 -7.12
N PHE A 45 4.51 16.91 -6.02
CA PHE A 45 3.05 16.93 -6.07
C PHE A 45 2.54 18.31 -6.51
N PRO A 46 1.53 18.40 -7.42
CA PRO A 46 1.15 19.65 -8.09
C PRO A 46 0.29 20.59 -7.21
N GLU A 47 0.54 20.65 -5.92
CA GLU A 47 -0.23 21.48 -4.98
C GLU A 47 -0.24 22.97 -5.37
N ARG A 48 0.88 23.48 -5.91
CA ARG A 48 0.97 24.87 -6.38
C ARG A 48 -0.05 25.18 -7.47
N GLU A 49 -0.27 24.25 -8.39
CA GLU A 49 -1.22 24.42 -9.50
C GLU A 49 -2.65 24.54 -8.97
N TYR A 50 -3.01 23.74 -7.97
CA TYR A 50 -4.33 23.80 -7.33
C TYR A 50 -4.51 25.09 -6.52
N ARG A 51 -3.49 25.53 -5.81
CA ARG A 51 -3.52 26.83 -5.12
C ARG A 51 -3.66 28.00 -6.09
N GLN A 52 -2.98 27.95 -7.23
CA GLN A 52 -3.13 28.97 -8.27
C GLN A 52 -4.54 28.96 -8.86
N ALA A 53 -5.09 27.79 -9.18
CA ALA A 53 -6.46 27.67 -9.68
C ALA A 53 -7.49 28.25 -8.70
N ALA A 54 -7.31 28.01 -7.39
CA ALA A 54 -8.15 28.60 -6.35
C ALA A 54 -8.00 30.13 -6.30
N ALA A 55 -6.79 30.67 -6.42
CA ALA A 55 -6.52 32.11 -6.49
C ALA A 55 -7.16 32.77 -7.74
N ASP A 56 -7.26 32.01 -8.82
CA ASP A 56 -7.94 32.42 -10.06
C ASP A 56 -9.48 32.30 -9.99
N GLY A 57 -10.03 31.94 -8.80
CA GLY A 57 -11.48 31.86 -8.53
C GLY A 57 -12.12 30.54 -8.98
N ARG A 58 -11.34 29.50 -9.33
CA ARG A 58 -11.87 28.20 -9.69
C ARG A 58 -12.24 27.39 -8.46
N ALA A 59 -13.24 26.52 -8.58
CA ALA A 59 -13.65 25.61 -7.52
C ALA A 59 -12.61 24.50 -7.35
N VAL A 60 -11.79 24.59 -6.31
CA VAL A 60 -10.82 23.56 -5.92
C VAL A 60 -11.31 22.91 -4.63
N TYR A 61 -11.40 21.57 -4.65
CA TYR A 61 -11.77 20.79 -3.48
C TYR A 61 -10.55 20.07 -2.94
N ARG A 62 -10.37 20.05 -1.62
CA ARG A 62 -9.36 19.29 -0.94
C ARG A 62 -9.96 17.96 -0.46
N VAL A 63 -9.21 16.87 -0.65
CA VAL A 63 -9.61 15.56 -0.13
C VAL A 63 -9.66 15.60 1.40
N ASP A 64 -10.75 15.08 1.96
CA ASP A 64 -10.93 14.86 3.39
C ASP A 64 -10.52 13.42 3.73
N PRO A 65 -9.35 13.21 4.37
CA PRO A 65 -8.90 11.86 4.70
C PRO A 65 -9.82 11.15 5.68
N ALA A 66 -10.47 11.87 6.60
CA ALA A 66 -11.37 11.27 7.59
C ALA A 66 -12.65 10.69 6.97
N ARG A 67 -12.99 11.11 5.74
CA ARG A 67 -14.19 10.68 5.02
C ARG A 67 -13.86 9.91 3.74
N SER A 68 -12.56 9.64 3.51
CA SER A 68 -12.06 8.91 2.35
C SER A 68 -11.53 7.54 2.75
N LEU A 69 -11.75 6.55 1.90
CA LEU A 69 -11.33 5.18 2.14
C LEU A 69 -10.92 4.52 0.82
N VAL A 70 -9.78 3.86 0.83
CA VAL A 70 -9.35 2.94 -0.23
C VAL A 70 -9.18 1.57 0.39
N VAL A 71 -9.76 0.54 -0.22
CA VAL A 71 -9.73 -0.85 0.26
C VAL A 71 -9.23 -1.74 -0.87
N ILE A 72 -8.23 -2.56 -0.58
CA ILE A 72 -7.62 -3.51 -1.50
C ILE A 72 -7.85 -4.92 -0.97
N GLU A 73 -8.50 -5.76 -1.76
CA GLU A 73 -8.70 -7.18 -1.48
C GLU A 73 -7.58 -7.98 -2.12
N VAL A 74 -6.85 -8.71 -1.30
CA VAL A 74 -5.69 -9.51 -1.69
C VAL A 74 -6.01 -10.98 -1.41
N ARG A 75 -6.06 -11.81 -2.45
CA ARG A 75 -6.46 -13.20 -2.34
C ARG A 75 -5.27 -14.13 -2.41
N ARG A 76 -5.34 -15.20 -1.61
CA ARG A 76 -4.36 -16.28 -1.60
C ARG A 76 -4.51 -17.16 -2.84
N ALA A 77 -3.41 -17.82 -3.22
CA ALA A 77 -3.31 -18.78 -4.30
C ALA A 77 -2.29 -19.89 -3.95
N GLY A 78 -2.02 -20.78 -4.90
CA GLY A 78 -1.08 -21.89 -4.76
C GLY A 78 -1.71 -23.18 -4.25
N SER A 79 -0.97 -24.27 -4.32
CA SER A 79 -1.45 -25.62 -3.96
C SER A 79 -1.76 -25.79 -2.46
N LEU A 80 -1.14 -24.98 -1.60
CA LEU A 80 -1.37 -24.93 -0.16
C LEU A 80 -2.09 -23.64 0.27
N ALA A 81 -2.86 -23.02 -0.61
CA ALA A 81 -3.59 -21.78 -0.31
C ALA A 81 -4.44 -21.85 0.97
N ARG A 82 -4.96 -23.04 1.33
CA ARG A 82 -5.73 -23.27 2.57
C ARG A 82 -4.95 -22.98 3.86
N LEU A 83 -3.62 -22.92 3.79
CA LEU A 83 -2.75 -22.59 4.94
C LEU A 83 -2.46 -21.09 5.04
N GLY A 84 -2.81 -20.31 4.03
CA GLY A 84 -2.71 -18.86 4.02
C GLY A 84 -4.06 -18.21 4.32
N HIS A 85 -4.05 -16.88 4.28
CA HIS A 85 -5.24 -16.04 4.49
C HIS A 85 -5.45 -15.10 3.30
N ASP A 86 -6.71 -14.78 3.03
CA ASP A 86 -7.03 -13.60 2.24
C ASP A 86 -6.91 -12.37 3.14
N HIS A 87 -6.45 -11.27 2.60
CA HIS A 87 -6.19 -10.05 3.35
C HIS A 87 -6.93 -8.85 2.76
N VAL A 88 -7.35 -7.95 3.64
CA VAL A 88 -7.82 -6.62 3.26
C VAL A 88 -6.76 -5.61 3.69
N VAL A 89 -6.40 -4.72 2.77
CA VAL A 89 -5.49 -3.61 3.03
C VAL A 89 -6.25 -2.31 2.82
N ALA A 90 -6.23 -1.42 3.79
CA ALA A 90 -6.96 -0.17 3.74
C ALA A 90 -6.06 1.06 3.90
N SER A 91 -6.45 2.16 3.27
CA SER A 91 -5.92 3.49 3.54
C SER A 91 -7.04 4.43 3.96
N HIS A 92 -6.86 5.04 5.13
CA HIS A 92 -7.66 6.17 5.64
C HIS A 92 -6.88 7.49 5.55
N ASP A 93 -5.72 7.48 4.86
CA ASP A 93 -4.81 8.64 4.75
C ASP A 93 -4.61 8.99 3.27
N VAL A 94 -5.72 9.35 2.61
CA VAL A 94 -5.70 9.80 1.22
C VAL A 94 -5.63 11.32 1.21
N GLY A 95 -4.62 11.87 0.56
CA GLY A 95 -4.49 13.31 0.37
C GLY A 95 -4.61 13.72 -1.09
N GLY A 96 -4.87 15.00 -1.32
CA GLY A 96 -4.90 15.53 -2.67
C GLY A 96 -5.95 16.58 -2.93
N TYR A 97 -6.17 16.86 -4.21
CA TYR A 97 -7.08 17.90 -4.70
C TYR A 97 -7.89 17.45 -5.90
N VAL A 98 -9.07 18.01 -6.03
CA VAL A 98 -9.98 17.84 -7.17
C VAL A 98 -10.28 19.20 -7.79
N LEU A 99 -10.24 19.28 -9.10
CA LEU A 99 -10.60 20.45 -9.92
C LEU A 99 -11.69 20.04 -10.91
N PRO A 100 -12.96 20.07 -10.49
CA PRO A 100 -14.07 19.44 -11.23
C PRO A 100 -14.31 20.02 -12.61
N ASP A 101 -14.17 21.34 -12.76
CA ASP A 101 -14.36 22.06 -14.03
C ASP A 101 -13.31 21.68 -15.10
N ALA A 102 -12.17 21.16 -14.68
CA ALA A 102 -11.14 20.60 -15.57
C ALA A 102 -11.23 19.08 -15.69
N GLY A 103 -12.14 18.41 -15.00
CA GLY A 103 -12.15 16.94 -14.90
C GLY A 103 -10.82 16.37 -14.41
N ARG A 104 -10.13 17.08 -13.52
CA ARG A 104 -8.80 16.77 -13.03
C ARG A 104 -8.81 16.53 -11.52
N ALA A 105 -8.03 15.53 -11.09
CA ALA A 105 -7.69 15.35 -9.68
C ALA A 105 -6.27 14.78 -9.58
N ASP A 106 -5.56 15.13 -8.54
CA ASP A 106 -4.28 14.51 -8.19
C ASP A 106 -4.36 14.10 -6.71
N LEU A 107 -4.14 12.78 -6.47
CA LEU A 107 -4.25 12.18 -5.14
C LEU A 107 -2.95 11.45 -4.82
N TYR A 108 -2.69 11.28 -3.52
CA TYR A 108 -1.61 10.44 -3.03
C TYR A 108 -2.07 9.63 -1.83
N VAL A 109 -1.49 8.45 -1.68
CA VAL A 109 -1.67 7.55 -0.55
C VAL A 109 -0.30 7.21 0.02
N ARG A 110 -0.14 7.35 1.32
CA ARG A 110 1.07 6.96 2.04
C ARG A 110 1.06 5.46 2.30
N LEU A 111 2.06 4.75 1.79
CA LEU A 111 2.12 3.29 1.94
C LEU A 111 2.46 2.86 3.38
N ASP A 112 3.22 3.66 4.12
CA ASP A 112 3.55 3.40 5.53
C ASP A 112 2.34 3.53 6.47
N ARG A 113 1.22 4.13 6.00
CA ARG A 113 -0.03 4.30 6.76
C ARG A 113 -1.09 3.24 6.44
N LEU A 114 -0.77 2.30 5.55
CA LEU A 114 -1.69 1.21 5.24
C LEU A 114 -1.97 0.34 6.46
N VAL A 115 -3.24 0.00 6.65
CA VAL A 115 -3.75 -0.86 7.71
C VAL A 115 -4.14 -2.20 7.11
N VAL A 116 -3.82 -3.31 7.79
CA VAL A 116 -4.09 -4.66 7.31
C VAL A 116 -5.14 -5.32 8.19
N ASP A 117 -6.12 -5.94 7.56
CA ASP A 117 -7.11 -6.82 8.17
C ASP A 117 -7.98 -6.19 9.26
N GLU A 118 -8.48 -4.98 9.02
CA GLU A 118 -9.53 -4.39 9.86
C GLU A 118 -10.77 -5.29 9.84
N PRO A 119 -11.30 -5.68 11.02
CA PRO A 119 -12.34 -6.69 11.13
C PRO A 119 -13.59 -6.41 10.29
N ASP A 120 -14.04 -5.16 10.27
CA ASP A 120 -15.24 -4.75 9.56
C ASP A 120 -15.05 -4.85 8.04
N LEU A 121 -13.90 -4.42 7.54
CA LEU A 121 -13.56 -4.49 6.12
C LEU A 121 -13.37 -5.95 5.65
N ARG A 122 -12.85 -6.82 6.52
CA ARG A 122 -12.78 -8.27 6.23
C ARG A 122 -14.17 -8.89 6.13
N ALA A 123 -15.08 -8.51 7.04
CA ALA A 123 -16.46 -8.98 7.02
C ALA A 123 -17.17 -8.53 5.74
N GLU A 124 -17.01 -7.27 5.33
CA GLU A 124 -17.53 -6.74 4.08
C GLU A 124 -16.99 -7.47 2.84
N ALA A 125 -15.70 -7.87 2.85
CA ALA A 125 -15.08 -8.64 1.78
C ALA A 125 -15.48 -10.13 1.79
N GLY A 126 -16.25 -10.60 2.79
CA GLY A 126 -16.63 -11.99 2.96
C GLY A 126 -15.46 -12.91 3.36
N PHE A 127 -14.43 -12.38 4.01
CA PHE A 127 -13.26 -13.16 4.43
C PHE A 127 -13.49 -13.79 5.81
N GLU A 128 -13.81 -15.08 5.83
CA GLU A 128 -14.20 -15.81 7.05
C GLU A 128 -13.02 -16.11 7.99
N THR A 129 -11.79 -16.21 7.46
CA THR A 129 -10.61 -16.51 8.28
C THR A 129 -10.26 -15.33 9.19
N LYS A 130 -9.82 -15.63 10.41
CA LYS A 130 -9.40 -14.62 11.41
C LYS A 130 -7.90 -14.76 11.68
N PRO A 131 -7.04 -14.02 10.96
CA PRO A 131 -5.61 -14.02 11.23
C PRO A 131 -5.32 -13.53 12.65
N SER A 132 -4.29 -14.10 13.29
CA SER A 132 -3.81 -13.61 14.60
C SER A 132 -3.14 -12.23 14.45
N ALA A 133 -3.00 -11.50 15.55
CA ALA A 133 -2.29 -10.21 15.55
C ALA A 133 -0.86 -10.33 15.01
N ASP A 134 -0.16 -11.41 15.33
CA ASP A 134 1.20 -11.67 14.82
C ASP A 134 1.20 -11.94 13.30
N ALA A 135 0.19 -12.66 12.80
CA ALA A 135 0.03 -12.89 11.37
C ALA A 135 -0.24 -11.58 10.63
N ILE A 136 -1.11 -10.72 11.17
CA ILE A 136 -1.41 -9.38 10.61
C ILE A 136 -0.13 -8.53 10.58
N ALA A 137 0.60 -8.47 11.69
CA ALA A 137 1.86 -7.73 11.77
C ALA A 137 2.91 -8.26 10.78
N GLY A 138 3.02 -9.59 10.65
CA GLY A 138 3.89 -10.25 9.67
C GLY A 138 3.50 -9.93 8.22
N THR A 139 2.20 -9.97 7.91
CA THR A 139 1.65 -9.60 6.59
C THR A 139 1.96 -8.14 6.27
N ARG A 140 1.70 -7.21 7.20
CA ARG A 140 2.00 -5.80 7.01
C ARG A 140 3.49 -5.56 6.74
N ARG A 141 4.38 -6.20 7.51
CA ARG A 141 5.83 -6.11 7.29
C ARG A 141 6.23 -6.62 5.90
N ASN A 142 5.81 -7.84 5.53
CA ASN A 142 6.11 -8.39 4.21
C ASN A 142 5.59 -7.51 3.08
N MET A 143 4.38 -6.96 3.22
CA MET A 143 3.79 -6.05 2.25
C MET A 143 4.65 -4.79 2.07
N LEU A 144 5.03 -4.13 3.16
CA LEU A 144 5.77 -2.87 3.09
C LEU A 144 7.22 -3.05 2.64
N GLU A 145 7.91 -4.09 3.16
CA GLU A 145 9.35 -4.26 2.94
C GLU A 145 9.67 -5.03 1.65
N ARG A 146 8.89 -6.07 1.32
CA ARG A 146 9.23 -7.03 0.26
C ARG A 146 8.39 -6.88 -1.00
N VAL A 147 7.13 -6.44 -0.86
CA VAL A 147 6.19 -6.37 -1.99
C VAL A 147 6.14 -4.95 -2.54
N LEU A 148 5.90 -3.96 -1.69
CA LEU A 148 5.76 -2.56 -2.09
C LEU A 148 7.09 -1.79 -2.04
N GLU A 149 8.13 -2.33 -1.40
CA GLU A 149 9.39 -1.62 -1.16
C GLU A 149 9.15 -0.18 -0.69
N ALA A 150 8.31 -0.01 0.35
CA ALA A 150 7.76 1.27 0.76
C ALA A 150 8.83 2.29 1.23
N GLU A 151 10.01 1.84 1.61
CA GLU A 151 11.16 2.72 1.88
C GLU A 151 11.62 3.44 0.59
N ARG A 152 11.61 2.73 -0.54
CA ARG A 152 12.01 3.26 -1.85
C ARG A 152 10.88 3.98 -2.55
N TYR A 153 9.66 3.47 -2.39
CA TYR A 153 8.44 3.97 -3.05
C TYR A 153 7.38 4.29 -2.00
N PRO A 154 7.53 5.38 -1.23
CA PRO A 154 6.69 5.64 -0.06
C PRO A 154 5.25 6.03 -0.38
N PHE A 155 4.94 6.32 -1.64
CA PHE A 155 3.62 6.78 -2.07
C PHE A 155 3.07 5.99 -3.25
N ALA A 156 1.75 5.79 -3.27
CA ALA A 156 0.99 5.59 -4.48
C ALA A 156 0.42 6.94 -4.93
N LEU A 157 0.51 7.24 -6.23
CA LEU A 157 0.01 8.48 -6.82
C LEU A 157 -1.10 8.17 -7.82
N VAL A 158 -2.12 9.01 -7.82
CA VAL A 158 -3.25 8.90 -8.75
C VAL A 158 -3.47 10.25 -9.41
N SER A 159 -3.46 10.30 -10.73
CA SER A 159 -3.70 11.52 -11.50
C SER A 159 -4.82 11.27 -12.49
N VAL A 160 -5.96 11.93 -12.29
CA VAL A 160 -7.09 11.94 -13.21
C VAL A 160 -6.76 12.90 -14.35
N LYS A 161 -6.73 12.37 -15.58
CA LYS A 161 -6.39 13.10 -16.80
C LYS A 161 -7.60 13.64 -17.55
N GLY A 162 -8.76 13.13 -17.23
CA GLY A 162 -10.03 13.54 -17.79
C GLY A 162 -11.15 12.64 -17.30
N VAL A 163 -12.36 13.16 -17.37
CA VAL A 163 -13.60 12.46 -17.00
C VAL A 163 -14.59 12.61 -18.15
N ARG A 164 -15.22 11.52 -18.56
CA ARG A 164 -16.25 11.48 -19.60
C ARG A 164 -17.51 10.84 -19.08
N GLY A 165 -18.63 11.12 -19.74
CA GLY A 165 -19.97 10.74 -19.31
C GLY A 165 -20.68 11.88 -18.58
N GLU A 166 -21.96 11.70 -18.35
CA GLU A 166 -22.86 12.66 -17.70
C GLU A 166 -23.60 12.01 -16.51
N GLY A 167 -24.15 12.83 -15.64
CA GLY A 167 -24.87 12.33 -14.45
C GLY A 167 -23.93 11.74 -13.38
N VAL A 168 -24.42 10.71 -12.70
CA VAL A 168 -23.70 10.06 -11.60
C VAL A 168 -22.65 9.10 -12.12
N SER A 169 -22.98 8.24 -13.08
CA SER A 169 -22.06 7.23 -13.63
C SER A 169 -21.15 7.86 -14.70
N ARG A 170 -19.85 7.80 -14.48
CA ARG A 170 -18.83 8.39 -15.35
C ARG A 170 -17.66 7.43 -15.53
N VAL A 171 -16.76 7.78 -16.44
CA VAL A 171 -15.49 7.06 -16.63
C VAL A 171 -14.35 8.06 -16.55
N ALA A 172 -13.40 7.84 -15.70
CA ALA A 172 -12.18 8.63 -15.60
C ALA A 172 -11.00 7.91 -16.29
N THR A 173 -10.23 8.66 -17.06
CA THR A 173 -8.90 8.21 -17.50
C THR A 173 -7.89 8.56 -16.40
N VAL A 174 -7.31 7.54 -15.76
CA VAL A 174 -6.51 7.68 -14.55
C VAL A 174 -5.11 7.14 -14.80
N ALA A 175 -4.08 7.93 -14.50
CA ALA A 175 -2.71 7.48 -14.41
C ALA A 175 -2.40 7.14 -12.93
N ILE A 176 -2.07 5.87 -12.67
CA ILE A 176 -1.68 5.38 -11.34
C ILE A 176 -0.17 5.13 -11.36
N THR A 177 0.54 5.69 -10.39
CA THR A 177 1.97 5.39 -10.17
C THR A 177 2.10 4.61 -8.86
N LEU A 178 2.61 3.40 -8.96
CA LEU A 178 2.86 2.50 -7.84
C LEU A 178 4.19 1.78 -8.08
N HIS A 179 4.98 1.58 -7.04
CA HIS A 179 6.26 0.87 -7.12
C HIS A 179 7.20 1.40 -8.24
N GLY A 180 7.17 2.72 -8.47
CA GLY A 180 7.98 3.39 -9.50
C GLY A 180 7.49 3.24 -10.94
N ALA A 181 6.43 2.46 -11.19
CA ALA A 181 5.83 2.30 -12.51
C ALA A 181 4.51 3.07 -12.61
N THR A 182 4.23 3.64 -13.79
CA THR A 182 2.95 4.33 -14.07
C THR A 182 2.15 3.55 -15.10
N ARG A 183 0.86 3.37 -14.83
CA ARG A 183 -0.12 2.79 -15.77
C ARG A 183 -1.30 3.71 -15.92
N THR A 184 -1.79 3.82 -17.15
CA THR A 184 -3.00 4.59 -17.47
C THR A 184 -4.11 3.62 -17.80
N MET A 185 -5.27 3.83 -17.19
CA MET A 185 -6.45 3.00 -17.38
C MET A 185 -7.73 3.82 -17.27
N ASP A 186 -8.81 3.28 -17.81
CA ASP A 186 -10.14 3.84 -17.64
C ASP A 186 -10.82 3.19 -16.44
N VAL A 187 -11.30 4.01 -15.53
CA VAL A 187 -11.93 3.59 -14.28
C VAL A 187 -13.38 4.04 -14.27
N PRO A 188 -14.35 3.13 -14.27
CA PRO A 188 -15.74 3.46 -13.99
C PRO A 188 -15.87 4.01 -12.57
N LEU A 189 -16.65 5.07 -12.42
CA LEU A 189 -16.85 5.71 -11.12
C LEU A 189 -18.24 6.37 -11.04
N GLU A 190 -18.69 6.55 -9.81
CA GLU A 190 -19.87 7.31 -9.49
C GLU A 190 -19.46 8.64 -8.86
N VAL A 191 -20.12 9.71 -9.26
CA VAL A 191 -19.83 11.08 -8.80
C VAL A 191 -21.10 11.69 -8.23
N GLU A 192 -21.07 11.99 -6.94
CA GLU A 192 -22.11 12.75 -6.27
C GLU A 192 -21.58 14.14 -5.91
N SER A 193 -22.17 15.18 -6.52
CA SER A 193 -21.82 16.56 -6.23
C SER A 193 -22.84 17.17 -5.28
N ARG A 194 -22.36 17.77 -4.20
CA ARG A 194 -23.16 18.54 -3.21
C ARG A 194 -22.69 20.00 -3.24
N ALA A 195 -23.41 20.88 -2.55
CA ALA A 195 -23.10 22.33 -2.59
C ALA A 195 -21.64 22.67 -2.21
N ALA A 196 -21.04 21.93 -1.29
CA ALA A 196 -19.70 22.21 -0.76
C ALA A 196 -18.75 20.99 -0.82
N SER A 197 -19.18 19.87 -1.40
CA SER A 197 -18.35 18.67 -1.48
C SER A 197 -18.66 17.85 -2.73
N ILE A 198 -17.73 17.00 -3.08
CA ILE A 198 -17.86 15.98 -4.11
C ILE A 198 -17.45 14.63 -3.50
N GLU A 199 -18.28 13.62 -3.69
CA GLU A 199 -17.96 12.24 -3.37
C GLU A 199 -17.77 11.47 -4.66
N VAL A 200 -16.68 10.72 -4.75
CA VAL A 200 -16.35 9.86 -5.88
C VAL A 200 -16.09 8.46 -5.38
N SER A 201 -16.82 7.48 -5.92
CA SER A 201 -16.64 6.07 -5.57
C SER A 201 -16.51 5.21 -6.82
N GLY A 202 -15.90 4.04 -6.64
CA GLY A 202 -15.73 3.09 -7.72
C GLY A 202 -14.90 1.88 -7.31
N GLU A 203 -14.71 1.00 -8.28
CA GLU A 203 -13.85 -0.16 -8.13
C GLU A 203 -13.08 -0.47 -9.42
N LEU A 204 -11.92 -1.09 -9.25
CA LEU A 204 -11.12 -1.58 -10.35
C LEU A 204 -10.37 -2.82 -9.93
N THR A 205 -9.97 -3.63 -10.91
CA THR A 205 -9.07 -4.75 -10.74
C THR A 205 -7.85 -4.52 -11.61
N PHE A 206 -6.66 -4.76 -11.07
CA PHE A 206 -5.40 -4.67 -11.81
C PHE A 206 -4.44 -5.75 -11.36
N ALA A 207 -3.43 -6.05 -12.17
CA ALA A 207 -2.37 -6.98 -11.81
C ALA A 207 -1.24 -6.25 -11.09
N GLN A 208 -0.74 -6.81 -10.00
CA GLN A 208 0.44 -6.29 -9.29
C GLN A 208 1.66 -6.22 -10.23
N SER A 209 1.80 -7.23 -11.09
CA SER A 209 2.85 -7.31 -12.11
C SER A 209 2.82 -6.19 -13.15
N ASP A 210 1.68 -5.55 -13.39
CA ASP A 210 1.59 -4.36 -14.25
C ASP A 210 2.47 -3.22 -13.71
N PHE A 211 2.68 -3.17 -12.41
CA PHE A 211 3.52 -2.17 -11.74
C PHE A 211 4.93 -2.69 -11.40
N GLY A 212 5.32 -3.85 -11.94
CA GLY A 212 6.61 -4.47 -11.63
C GLY A 212 6.70 -5.08 -10.24
N ILE A 213 5.56 -5.20 -9.53
CA ILE A 213 5.49 -5.86 -8.24
C ILE A 213 5.45 -7.37 -8.47
N VAL A 214 6.29 -8.09 -7.74
CA VAL A 214 6.25 -9.56 -7.69
C VAL A 214 5.35 -9.98 -6.53
N PRO A 215 4.21 -10.64 -6.80
CA PRO A 215 3.33 -11.12 -5.73
C PRO A 215 4.07 -12.01 -4.73
N LEU A 216 3.74 -11.89 -3.45
CA LEU A 216 4.40 -12.69 -2.42
C LEU A 216 4.18 -14.17 -2.68
N SER A 217 5.30 -14.92 -2.73
CA SER A 217 5.32 -16.36 -2.90
C SER A 217 6.27 -16.98 -1.87
N ILE A 218 5.83 -18.03 -1.20
CA ILE A 218 6.60 -18.77 -0.21
C ILE A 218 6.48 -20.28 -0.46
N LEU A 219 7.40 -21.06 0.13
CA LEU A 219 7.48 -22.50 -0.04
C LEU A 219 7.52 -22.93 -1.53
N GLY A 220 8.27 -22.19 -2.36
CA GLY A 220 8.42 -22.52 -3.78
C GLY A 220 7.14 -22.40 -4.59
N GLY A 221 6.24 -21.46 -4.25
CA GLY A 221 4.96 -21.27 -4.95
C GLY A 221 3.79 -22.05 -4.35
N ALA A 222 4.01 -22.83 -3.30
CA ALA A 222 2.92 -23.59 -2.68
C ALA A 222 1.89 -22.68 -1.96
N ILE A 223 2.33 -21.54 -1.42
CA ILE A 223 1.47 -20.48 -0.90
C ILE A 223 1.84 -19.20 -1.63
N GLU A 224 0.89 -18.59 -2.29
CA GLU A 224 1.07 -17.40 -3.10
C GLU A 224 -0.05 -16.40 -2.87
N VAL A 225 0.22 -15.17 -3.25
CA VAL A 225 -0.79 -14.11 -3.42
C VAL A 225 -1.16 -14.07 -4.90
N GLN A 226 -2.46 -13.93 -5.21
CA GLN A 226 -2.90 -13.71 -6.58
C GLN A 226 -2.29 -12.42 -7.13
N ASP A 227 -1.91 -12.43 -8.40
CA ASP A 227 -1.41 -11.23 -9.07
C ASP A 227 -2.50 -10.16 -9.21
N ALA A 228 -3.72 -10.57 -9.54
CA ALA A 228 -4.87 -9.67 -9.61
C ALA A 228 -5.33 -9.27 -8.21
N VAL A 229 -5.47 -7.96 -7.99
CA VAL A 229 -6.06 -7.36 -6.79
C VAL A 229 -7.28 -6.54 -7.16
N ARG A 230 -8.30 -6.59 -6.30
CA ARG A 230 -9.50 -5.75 -6.43
C ARG A 230 -9.36 -4.56 -5.49
N LEU A 231 -9.52 -3.36 -6.02
CA LEU A 231 -9.50 -2.11 -5.28
C LEU A 231 -10.87 -1.45 -5.38
N ARG A 232 -11.45 -1.07 -4.24
CA ARG A 232 -12.62 -0.22 -4.13
C ARG A 232 -12.25 1.06 -3.39
N PHE A 233 -12.88 2.17 -3.76
CA PHE A 233 -12.59 3.45 -3.14
C PHE A 233 -13.85 4.29 -2.97
N ARG A 234 -13.82 5.15 -1.96
CA ARG A 234 -14.70 6.27 -1.76
C ARG A 234 -13.86 7.46 -1.31
N ILE A 235 -13.88 8.51 -2.11
CA ILE A 235 -13.09 9.72 -1.88
C ILE A 235 -14.07 10.88 -1.71
N GLU A 236 -14.02 11.55 -0.59
CA GLU A 236 -14.74 12.78 -0.37
C GLU A 236 -13.77 13.97 -0.40
N ALA A 237 -14.15 15.01 -1.14
CA ALA A 237 -13.40 16.24 -1.20
C ALA A 237 -14.34 17.42 -0.97
N GLY A 238 -13.93 18.35 -0.12
CA GLY A 238 -14.69 19.54 0.21
C GLY A 238 -14.01 20.82 -0.27
N SER A 239 -14.83 21.86 -0.52
CA SER A 239 -14.29 23.20 -0.71
C SER A 239 -13.56 23.58 0.58
N GLY A 240 -12.23 23.71 0.51
CA GLY A 240 -11.42 24.10 1.65
C GLY A 240 -11.91 25.43 2.23
N ALA A 241 -12.04 25.45 3.57
CA ALA A 241 -12.13 26.69 4.29
C ALA A 241 -10.79 27.42 4.25
#